data_71c3ba371f99081bfdc93d1731f4d070
#
_entry.id   71c3ba371f99081bfdc93d1731f4d070
#
_cell.length_a   1.000
_cell.length_b   1.000
_cell.length_c   1.000
_cell.angle_alpha   90.00
_cell.angle_beta   90.00
_cell.angle_gamma   90.00
#
_symmetry.space_group_name_H-M   'P 1'
#
loop_
_entity.id
_entity.type
_entity.pdbx_description
1 polymer ?
#
loop_
_entity_poly.entity_id
_entity_poly.type
_entity_poly.pdbx_seq_one_letter_code
_entity_poly.pdbx_strand_id
1 'polypeptide(L)'
;MRRYANLLAVLALSTNLALHAQTNELVIQTKKLGAEIQPTMYGLFFEDINYAADGGLYAELVKNRSFEFPQHLMGWKTYGKVSLMNDGPFERNPHYVRLSDPGHAHKHTGLDNEGFFGIGVKKGEEYRFSVWARLPQGSTK
;
A
#
# COMPACT_ATOMS: atom_id res chain seq x y z
N MET A 1 5.37 72.96 -17.32
CA MET A 1 5.27 72.82 -15.84
C MET A 1 4.11 71.91 -15.38
N ARG A 2 2.90 71.96 -15.90
CA ARG A 2 1.78 71.09 -15.50
C ARG A 2 2.00 69.56 -15.75
N ARG A 3 2.75 69.16 -16.74
CA ARG A 3 2.98 67.73 -17.06
C ARG A 3 3.89 67.00 -16.04
N TYR A 4 4.83 67.71 -15.43
CA TYR A 4 5.72 67.12 -14.40
C TYR A 4 5.08 67.07 -13.03
N ALA A 5 4.12 67.95 -12.74
CA ALA A 5 3.36 67.90 -11.49
C ALA A 5 2.51 66.62 -11.38
N ASN A 6 1.91 66.18 -12.48
CA ASN A 6 1.13 64.93 -12.51
C ASN A 6 2.01 63.69 -12.39
N LEU A 7 3.23 63.70 -12.93
CA LEU A 7 4.18 62.61 -12.81
C LEU A 7 4.68 62.43 -11.37
N LEU A 8 4.95 63.53 -10.69
CA LEU A 8 5.34 63.56 -9.27
C LEU A 8 4.21 63.11 -8.34
N ALA A 9 2.96 63.45 -8.66
CA ALA A 9 1.81 62.98 -7.90
C ALA A 9 1.56 61.49 -8.02
N VAL A 10 1.77 60.90 -9.20
CA VAL A 10 1.65 59.47 -9.42
C VAL A 10 2.80 58.71 -8.72
N LEU A 11 4.03 59.24 -8.74
CA LEU A 11 5.17 58.68 -8.03
C LEU A 11 4.99 58.73 -6.50
N ALA A 12 4.42 59.80 -5.97
CA ALA A 12 4.13 59.94 -4.55
C ALA A 12 2.98 59.03 -4.05
N LEU A 13 2.01 58.68 -4.93
CA LEU A 13 0.97 57.70 -4.61
C LEU A 13 1.47 56.24 -4.62
N SER A 14 2.49 55.95 -5.44
CA SER A 14 3.05 54.58 -5.54
C SER A 14 3.95 54.18 -4.36
N THR A 15 4.45 55.19 -3.59
CA THR A 15 5.33 54.91 -2.43
C THR A 15 4.57 54.56 -1.15
N ASN A 16 3.26 54.71 -1.09
CA ASN A 16 2.46 54.41 0.10
C ASN A 16 1.86 53.01 0.14
N LEU A 17 2.17 52.17 -0.83
CA LEU A 17 1.93 50.72 -0.75
C LEU A 17 3.08 50.05 0.03
N ALA A 18 3.35 50.53 1.25
CA ALA A 18 4.11 49.76 2.20
C ALA A 18 3.29 48.50 2.51
N LEU A 19 3.66 47.40 1.90
CA LEU A 19 3.19 46.07 2.29
C LEU A 19 3.57 45.89 3.76
N HIS A 20 2.64 46.14 4.64
CA HIS A 20 2.77 45.78 6.05
C HIS A 20 2.73 44.26 6.09
N ALA A 21 3.91 43.64 6.01
CA ALA A 21 4.03 42.22 6.31
C ALA A 21 3.59 42.05 7.77
N GLN A 22 2.42 41.45 7.96
CA GLN A 22 1.94 41.13 9.29
C GLN A 22 2.88 40.05 9.86
N THR A 23 3.72 40.45 10.80
CA THR A 23 4.54 39.50 11.56
C THR A 23 3.63 38.78 12.55
N ASN A 24 3.34 37.50 12.25
CA ASN A 24 2.66 36.65 13.22
C ASN A 24 3.71 36.15 14.22
N GLU A 25 3.58 36.55 15.46
CA GLU A 25 4.41 36.07 16.55
C GLU A 25 3.71 34.92 17.28
N LEU A 26 4.38 33.74 17.34
CA LEU A 26 3.94 32.63 18.15
C LEU A 26 4.78 32.59 19.44
N VAL A 27 4.17 32.94 20.57
CA VAL A 27 4.81 32.89 21.88
C VAL A 27 4.47 31.60 22.60
N ILE A 28 5.46 30.74 22.82
CA ILE A 28 5.30 29.49 23.56
C ILE A 28 5.73 29.72 25.02
N GLN A 29 4.78 29.67 25.93
CA GLN A 29 5.01 29.86 27.37
C GLN A 29 5.32 28.51 28.03
N THR A 30 6.53 28.01 27.94
CA THR A 30 6.94 26.68 28.43
C THR A 30 6.82 26.51 29.96
N LYS A 31 6.81 27.62 30.71
CA LYS A 31 6.64 27.60 32.18
C LYS A 31 5.17 27.59 32.63
N LYS A 32 4.23 27.86 31.74
CA LYS A 32 2.81 27.82 32.03
C LYS A 32 2.24 26.50 31.53
N LEU A 33 2.20 25.53 32.41
CA LEU A 33 1.62 24.22 32.09
C LEU A 33 0.13 24.36 31.83
N GLY A 34 -0.35 23.74 30.75
CA GLY A 34 -1.77 23.60 30.42
C GLY A 34 -2.44 22.43 31.15
N ALA A 35 -3.49 21.92 30.56
CA ALA A 35 -4.14 20.70 31.05
C ALA A 35 -3.19 19.50 30.87
N GLU A 36 -3.27 18.55 31.79
CA GLU A 36 -2.55 17.28 31.68
C GLU A 36 -3.01 16.51 30.43
N ILE A 37 -2.07 16.01 29.65
CA ILE A 37 -2.37 15.18 28.48
C ILE A 37 -2.66 13.75 28.97
N GLN A 38 -3.90 13.35 28.85
CA GLN A 38 -4.33 12.01 29.26
C GLN A 38 -3.71 10.94 28.32
N PRO A 39 -3.34 9.77 28.85
CA PRO A 39 -2.80 8.67 28.03
C PRO A 39 -3.71 8.26 26.88
N THR A 40 -5.03 8.44 27.04
CA THR A 40 -6.04 8.14 26.02
C THR A 40 -6.06 9.13 24.85
N MET A 41 -5.32 10.24 24.95
CA MET A 41 -5.16 11.21 23.84
C MET A 41 -4.10 10.80 22.81
N TYR A 42 -3.30 9.79 23.13
CA TYR A 42 -2.33 9.21 22.21
C TYR A 42 -2.95 8.02 21.49
N GLY A 43 -2.78 7.95 20.20
CA GLY A 43 -3.27 6.86 19.37
C GLY A 43 -2.50 6.79 18.07
N LEU A 44 -2.72 5.69 17.37
CA LEU A 44 -2.26 5.51 16.00
C LEU A 44 -3.48 5.42 15.10
N PHE A 45 -3.47 6.20 14.05
CA PHE A 45 -4.33 5.94 12.90
C PHE A 45 -3.61 4.98 11.98
N PHE A 46 -4.25 3.86 11.69
CA PHE A 46 -3.75 2.89 10.74
C PHE A 46 -4.80 2.66 9.66
N GLU A 47 -4.39 2.84 8.41
CA GLU A 47 -5.21 2.57 7.24
C GLU A 47 -4.35 1.81 6.22
N ASP A 48 -4.90 0.73 5.66
CA ASP A 48 -4.22 -0.04 4.63
C ASP A 48 -4.50 0.56 3.26
N ILE A 49 -3.61 1.47 2.85
CA ILE A 49 -3.63 2.09 1.52
C ILE A 49 -2.43 1.59 0.73
N ASN A 50 -2.66 1.21 -0.52
CA ASN A 50 -1.60 0.76 -1.45
C ASN A 50 -0.75 -0.40 -0.91
N TYR A 51 -1.37 -1.35 -0.23
CA TYR A 51 -0.70 -2.51 0.38
C TYR A 51 0.33 -2.11 1.45
N ALA A 52 0.01 -1.10 2.26
CA ALA A 52 0.89 -0.66 3.34
C ALA A 52 1.01 -1.70 4.46
N ALA A 53 0.00 -2.53 4.66
CA ALA A 53 0.03 -3.63 5.62
C ALA A 53 0.62 -4.89 4.99
N ASP A 54 -0.11 -5.55 4.11
CA ASP A 54 0.32 -6.78 3.42
C ASP A 54 1.21 -6.39 2.21
N GLY A 55 2.46 -6.80 2.21
CA GLY A 55 3.48 -6.33 1.25
C GLY A 55 4.25 -5.09 1.69
N GLY A 56 3.85 -4.46 2.81
CA GLY A 56 4.52 -3.32 3.44
C GLY A 56 5.04 -3.67 4.83
N LEU A 57 4.31 -3.32 5.90
CA LEU A 57 4.69 -3.63 7.29
C LEU A 57 4.80 -5.14 7.54
N TYR A 58 3.94 -5.92 6.94
CA TYR A 58 4.04 -7.36 6.90
C TYR A 58 4.82 -7.79 5.65
N ALA A 59 6.00 -8.35 5.85
CA ALA A 59 6.96 -8.67 4.78
C ALA A 59 6.55 -9.90 3.95
N GLU A 60 5.29 -9.97 3.54
CA GLU A 60 4.78 -10.98 2.62
C GLU A 60 5.11 -10.57 1.18
N LEU A 61 5.63 -11.49 0.40
CA LEU A 61 5.97 -11.25 -1.00
C LEU A 61 4.92 -11.83 -1.97
N VAL A 62 4.11 -12.77 -1.50
CA VAL A 62 3.07 -13.43 -2.30
C VAL A 62 1.74 -12.71 -2.08
N LYS A 63 1.28 -11.97 -3.07
CA LYS A 63 0.01 -11.26 -3.03
C LYS A 63 -1.15 -12.25 -3.02
N ASN A 64 -2.16 -12.00 -2.16
CA ASN A 64 -3.33 -12.85 -2.04
C ASN A 64 -2.99 -14.34 -1.83
N ARG A 65 -2.07 -14.63 -0.90
CA ARG A 65 -1.52 -15.96 -0.63
C ARG A 65 -2.57 -17.00 -0.23
N SER A 66 -3.70 -16.55 0.33
CA SER A 66 -4.79 -17.41 0.81
C SER A 66 -5.96 -17.52 -0.16
N PHE A 67 -5.96 -16.80 -1.28
CA PHE A 67 -7.08 -16.70 -2.24
C PHE A 67 -8.36 -16.11 -1.63
N GLU A 68 -8.26 -15.33 -0.53
CA GLU A 68 -9.40 -14.78 0.19
C GLU A 68 -9.70 -13.31 -0.16
N PHE A 69 -9.01 -12.71 -1.12
CA PHE A 69 -9.39 -11.40 -1.61
C PHE A 69 -10.78 -11.46 -2.26
N PRO A 70 -11.55 -10.35 -2.31
CA PRO A 70 -12.87 -10.33 -2.96
C PRO A 70 -12.88 -10.90 -4.37
N GLN A 71 -11.77 -10.72 -5.09
CA GLN A 71 -11.48 -11.43 -6.33
C GLN A 71 -10.44 -12.50 -6.02
N HIS A 72 -10.86 -13.71 -5.79
CA HIS A 72 -10.02 -14.80 -5.26
C HIS A 72 -8.73 -15.07 -6.02
N LEU A 73 -8.70 -14.82 -7.32
CA LEU A 73 -7.48 -14.95 -8.13
C LEU A 73 -6.78 -13.62 -8.42
N MET A 74 -7.15 -12.55 -7.73
CA MET A 74 -6.43 -11.27 -7.86
C MET A 74 -4.95 -11.48 -7.49
N GLY A 75 -4.05 -11.05 -8.36
CA GLY A 75 -2.60 -11.21 -8.18
C GLY A 75 -2.05 -12.55 -8.68
N TRP A 76 -2.89 -13.41 -9.25
CA TRP A 76 -2.51 -14.70 -9.79
C TRP A 76 -2.83 -14.82 -11.28
N LYS A 77 -1.85 -15.19 -12.07
CA LYS A 77 -2.03 -15.65 -13.45
C LYS A 77 -2.09 -17.16 -13.47
N THR A 78 -3.07 -17.70 -14.18
CA THR A 78 -3.30 -19.15 -14.25
C THR A 78 -2.94 -19.67 -15.63
N TYR A 79 -2.36 -20.85 -15.67
CA TYR A 79 -2.00 -21.56 -16.89
C TYR A 79 -2.59 -22.97 -16.86
N GLY A 80 -3.12 -23.42 -17.99
CA GLY A 80 -3.70 -24.76 -18.10
C GLY A 80 -5.02 -24.90 -17.33
N LYS A 81 -5.24 -26.05 -16.72
CA LYS A 81 -6.49 -26.37 -16.01
C LYS A 81 -6.35 -26.08 -14.52
N VAL A 82 -6.79 -24.87 -14.13
CA VAL A 82 -6.81 -24.40 -12.75
C VAL A 82 -8.25 -24.21 -12.30
N SER A 83 -8.62 -24.69 -11.14
CA SER A 83 -9.94 -24.52 -10.54
C SER A 83 -9.83 -23.98 -9.12
N LEU A 84 -10.63 -22.96 -8.82
CA LEU A 84 -10.80 -22.47 -7.45
C LEU A 84 -11.74 -23.40 -6.69
N MET A 85 -11.34 -23.79 -5.50
CA MET A 85 -12.07 -24.65 -4.58
C MET A 85 -12.28 -23.93 -3.26
N ASN A 86 -13.29 -24.31 -2.49
CA ASN A 86 -13.67 -23.67 -1.23
C ASN A 86 -13.90 -24.66 -0.07
N ASP A 87 -13.44 -25.89 -0.23
CA ASP A 87 -13.52 -26.96 0.77
C ASP A 87 -12.16 -27.26 1.42
N GLY A 88 -11.34 -26.22 1.61
CA GLY A 88 -10.02 -26.32 2.23
C GLY A 88 -10.09 -26.62 3.72
N PRO A 89 -8.94 -27.01 4.33
CA PRO A 89 -8.89 -27.48 5.72
C PRO A 89 -8.99 -26.35 6.75
N PHE A 90 -8.97 -25.09 6.33
CA PHE A 90 -8.97 -23.95 7.23
C PHE A 90 -10.30 -23.19 7.15
N GLU A 91 -11.02 -23.11 8.25
CA GLU A 91 -12.34 -22.49 8.31
C GLU A 91 -12.34 -21.02 7.84
N ARG A 92 -11.32 -20.25 8.22
CA ARG A 92 -11.20 -18.83 7.85
C ARG A 92 -10.58 -18.59 6.48
N ASN A 93 -9.90 -19.59 5.93
CA ASN A 93 -9.25 -19.55 4.62
C ASN A 93 -9.59 -20.83 3.86
N PRO A 94 -10.86 -21.03 3.45
CA PRO A 94 -11.30 -22.28 2.82
C PRO A 94 -10.88 -22.38 1.37
N HIS A 95 -10.49 -21.27 0.72
CA HIS A 95 -10.16 -21.27 -0.69
C HIS A 95 -8.78 -21.84 -0.96
N TYR A 96 -8.69 -22.63 -2.01
CA TYR A 96 -7.44 -23.12 -2.56
C TYR A 96 -7.59 -23.36 -4.06
N VAL A 97 -6.50 -23.54 -4.76
CA VAL A 97 -6.51 -23.87 -6.18
C VAL A 97 -6.16 -25.33 -6.41
N ARG A 98 -6.91 -25.96 -7.32
CA ARG A 98 -6.63 -27.29 -7.84
C ARG A 98 -5.96 -27.16 -9.20
N LEU A 99 -4.78 -27.70 -9.33
CA LEU A 99 -4.08 -27.85 -10.59
C LEU A 99 -4.37 -29.25 -11.14
N SER A 100 -4.83 -29.34 -12.37
CA SER A 100 -5.09 -30.62 -13.04
C SER A 100 -4.21 -30.74 -14.27
N ASP A 101 -3.40 -31.79 -14.32
CA ASP A 101 -2.60 -32.06 -15.51
C ASP A 101 -3.53 -32.61 -16.61
N PRO A 102 -3.61 -31.98 -17.78
CA PRO A 102 -4.40 -32.49 -18.90
C PRO A 102 -3.75 -33.69 -19.61
N GLY A 103 -2.58 -34.20 -19.13
CA GLY A 103 -1.89 -35.35 -19.72
C GLY A 103 -1.24 -35.07 -21.09
N HIS A 104 -1.05 -33.83 -21.46
CA HIS A 104 -0.45 -33.45 -22.74
C HIS A 104 0.95 -32.91 -22.52
N ALA A 105 1.94 -33.54 -23.13
CA ALA A 105 3.38 -33.38 -22.92
C ALA A 105 3.94 -31.95 -23.08
N HIS A 106 3.15 -30.97 -23.49
CA HIS A 106 3.62 -29.61 -23.79
C HIS A 106 2.77 -28.48 -23.22
N LYS A 107 1.77 -28.76 -22.37
CA LYS A 107 0.95 -27.72 -21.72
C LYS A 107 1.19 -27.75 -20.22
N HIS A 108 1.93 -26.79 -19.72
CA HIS A 108 2.12 -26.62 -18.28
C HIS A 108 0.84 -26.11 -17.63
N THR A 109 0.47 -26.68 -16.49
CA THR A 109 -0.54 -26.15 -15.59
C THR A 109 0.18 -25.52 -14.40
N GLY A 110 -0.15 -24.30 -14.06
CA GLY A 110 0.54 -23.59 -13.00
C GLY A 110 -0.08 -22.25 -12.65
N LEU A 111 0.56 -21.58 -11.73
CA LEU A 111 0.21 -20.26 -11.22
C LEU A 111 1.45 -19.39 -11.16
N ASP A 112 1.34 -18.15 -11.63
CA ASP A 112 2.32 -17.10 -11.38
C ASP A 112 1.72 -16.07 -10.45
N ASN A 113 2.48 -15.62 -9.46
CA ASN A 113 2.09 -14.55 -8.57
C ASN A 113 2.77 -13.24 -8.97
N GLU A 114 1.99 -12.17 -9.10
CA GLU A 114 2.52 -10.85 -9.49
C GLU A 114 3.23 -10.11 -8.34
N GLY A 115 3.11 -10.60 -7.11
CA GLY A 115 3.62 -9.90 -5.93
C GLY A 115 2.94 -8.57 -5.68
N PHE A 116 3.62 -7.71 -4.93
CA PHE A 116 3.20 -6.32 -4.67
C PHE A 116 4.05 -5.39 -5.55
N PHE A 117 3.55 -5.07 -6.76
CA PHE A 117 4.31 -4.38 -7.81
C PHE A 117 5.58 -5.15 -8.25
N GLY A 118 5.50 -6.49 -8.26
CA GLY A 118 6.61 -7.42 -8.45
C GLY A 118 7.07 -8.03 -7.13
N ILE A 119 7.94 -9.06 -7.24
CA ILE A 119 8.61 -9.68 -6.09
C ILE A 119 10.05 -9.17 -6.07
N GLY A 120 10.33 -8.23 -5.17
CA GLY A 120 11.67 -7.67 -4.99
C GLY A 120 12.60 -8.65 -4.28
N VAL A 121 13.73 -8.98 -4.90
CA VAL A 121 14.76 -9.80 -4.28
C VAL A 121 16.10 -9.07 -4.27
N LYS A 122 16.87 -9.22 -3.18
CA LYS A 122 18.19 -8.64 -3.02
C LYS A 122 19.25 -9.73 -3.02
N LYS A 123 20.37 -9.46 -3.65
CA LYS A 123 21.52 -10.37 -3.64
C LYS A 123 22.05 -10.56 -2.22
N GLY A 124 22.17 -11.82 -1.80
CA GLY A 124 22.74 -12.17 -0.49
C GLY A 124 21.71 -12.30 0.64
N GLU A 125 20.42 -11.98 0.38
CA GLU A 125 19.35 -12.17 1.35
C GLU A 125 18.76 -13.59 1.27
N GLU A 126 18.29 -14.09 2.41
CA GLU A 126 17.61 -15.38 2.51
C GLU A 126 16.10 -15.17 2.39
N TYR A 127 15.45 -15.97 1.56
CA TYR A 127 14.00 -15.98 1.36
C TYR A 127 13.44 -17.35 1.70
N ARG A 128 12.31 -17.38 2.42
CA ARG A 128 11.62 -18.62 2.79
C ARG A 128 10.28 -18.66 2.06
N PHE A 129 10.08 -19.75 1.33
CA PHE A 129 8.79 -20.04 0.69
C PHE A 129 8.18 -21.28 1.32
N SER A 130 6.88 -21.21 1.64
CA SER A 130 6.13 -22.35 2.15
C SER A 130 4.76 -22.42 1.48
N VAL A 131 4.28 -23.63 1.27
CA VAL A 131 2.97 -23.88 0.67
C VAL A 131 2.34 -25.13 1.25
N TRP A 132 1.05 -25.08 1.49
CA TRP A 132 0.26 -26.26 1.81
C TRP A 132 -0.21 -26.91 0.52
N ALA A 133 0.12 -28.17 0.33
CA ALA A 133 -0.26 -28.93 -0.84
C ALA A 133 -0.76 -30.32 -0.46
N ARG A 134 -1.71 -30.86 -1.24
CA ARG A 134 -2.14 -32.25 -1.16
C ARG A 134 -2.25 -32.85 -2.56
N LEU A 135 -1.98 -34.13 -2.67
CA LEU A 135 -2.31 -34.89 -3.86
C LEU A 135 -3.63 -35.62 -3.63
N PRO A 136 -4.57 -35.59 -4.58
CA PRO A 136 -5.74 -36.45 -4.54
C PRO A 136 -5.30 -37.93 -4.49
N GLN A 137 -6.14 -38.74 -3.84
CA GLN A 137 -5.85 -40.18 -3.78
C GLN A 137 -5.78 -40.78 -5.19
N GLY A 138 -4.73 -41.56 -5.48
CA GLY A 138 -4.49 -42.12 -6.81
C GLY A 138 -3.71 -41.25 -7.78
N SER A 139 -3.30 -40.03 -7.36
CA SER A 139 -2.42 -39.18 -8.16
C SER A 139 -0.97 -39.63 -8.06
N THR A 140 -0.24 -39.62 -9.17
CA THR A 140 1.22 -39.80 -9.19
C THR A 140 1.91 -38.48 -8.85
N LYS A 141 3.07 -38.57 -8.21
CA LYS A 141 3.94 -37.42 -7.93
C LYS A 141 4.57 -36.88 -9.21
#